data_4ff9aa312c761330f911af4bb789de73
#
_entry.id   4ff9aa312c761330f911af4bb789de73
#
_cell.length_a   1.000
_cell.length_b   1.000
_cell.length_c   1.000
_cell.angle_alpha   90.00
_cell.angle_beta   90.00
_cell.angle_gamma   90.00
#
_symmetry.space_group_name_H-M   'P 1'
#
loop_
_entity.id
_entity.type
_entity.pdbx_description
1 polymer ?
#
loop_
_entity_poly.entity_id
_entity_poly.type
_entity_poly.pdbx_seq_one_letter_code
_entity_poly.pdbx_strand_id
1 'polypeptide(L)'
;MNKCDSLLRGMVVSMDVERNVFTNGYVAITDGLIVSVGDAKRCDYVGTEELGGEGHIIIPGLVNVHGHLVQGCMRGMAEGTTFEDRFFGFYYPMTGACDEERSYISAMPPILDLVRRGVTTTADDHFTHVHKDSVDGVLRAVRDAGIRCRMARLTINDKDAVPEPFREDLDTALSETERVKKKWEDDSITVTASTIGITYCEPDQLKALWEWTVANDRQFDIHAPAVFDQKYLAKRRGWTGGSFEWLDDAGILSPNVIAAHAQNLRPGEAELIKDRGATISLVP
;
A
#
# COMPACT_ATOMS: atom_id res chain seq x y z
N MET A 1 3.46 -32.94 -24.81
CA MET A 1 3.88 -31.66 -24.23
C MET A 1 2.69 -30.71 -24.25
N ASN A 2 2.38 -30.11 -23.12
CA ASN A 2 1.35 -29.13 -23.00
C ASN A 2 1.81 -27.80 -23.63
N LYS A 3 0.90 -27.02 -24.19
CA LYS A 3 1.22 -25.68 -24.71
C LYS A 3 1.00 -24.63 -23.62
N CYS A 4 1.88 -23.62 -23.58
CA CYS A 4 1.71 -22.41 -22.77
C CYS A 4 2.10 -21.18 -23.60
N ASP A 5 1.67 -20.00 -23.14
CA ASP A 5 1.97 -18.74 -23.83
C ASP A 5 3.42 -18.37 -23.66
N SER A 6 3.92 -18.38 -22.42
CA SER A 6 5.30 -18.07 -22.11
C SER A 6 5.92 -19.18 -21.25
N LEU A 7 7.14 -19.58 -21.59
CA LEU A 7 7.93 -20.52 -20.82
C LEU A 7 9.24 -19.83 -20.40
N LEU A 8 9.37 -19.58 -19.11
CA LEU A 8 10.59 -18.99 -18.54
C LEU A 8 11.56 -20.10 -18.14
N ARG A 9 12.84 -19.94 -18.42
CA ARG A 9 13.90 -20.89 -18.08
C ARG A 9 15.02 -20.22 -17.31
N GLY A 10 15.57 -20.86 -16.28
CA GLY A 10 16.66 -20.34 -15.47
C GLY A 10 16.70 -20.96 -14.09
N MET A 11 17.44 -20.36 -13.17
CA MET A 11 17.31 -20.66 -11.76
C MET A 11 16.00 -20.06 -11.25
N VAL A 12 15.09 -20.89 -10.76
CA VAL A 12 13.80 -20.42 -10.20
C VAL A 12 13.90 -20.41 -8.68
N VAL A 13 13.70 -19.23 -8.08
CA VAL A 13 13.51 -19.07 -6.62
C VAL A 13 12.02 -18.77 -6.41
N SER A 14 11.26 -19.81 -6.03
CA SER A 14 9.79 -19.75 -6.04
C SER A 14 9.19 -18.85 -4.98
N MET A 15 9.93 -18.60 -3.89
CA MET A 15 9.45 -17.85 -2.71
C MET A 15 8.19 -18.44 -2.09
N ASP A 16 7.91 -19.72 -2.34
CA ASP A 16 6.83 -20.48 -1.72
C ASP A 16 7.14 -20.83 -0.24
N VAL A 17 6.17 -21.42 0.44
CA VAL A 17 6.30 -21.79 1.87
C VAL A 17 7.40 -22.84 2.10
N GLU A 18 7.66 -23.70 1.11
CA GLU A 18 8.72 -24.70 1.12
C GLU A 18 10.09 -24.11 0.76
N ARG A 19 10.14 -22.85 0.31
CA ARG A 19 11.36 -22.15 -0.14
C ARG A 19 12.12 -22.89 -1.23
N ASN A 20 11.38 -23.44 -2.20
CA ASN A 20 11.96 -24.21 -3.28
C ASN A 20 12.89 -23.34 -4.16
N VAL A 21 14.06 -23.93 -4.50
CA VAL A 21 15.00 -23.36 -5.46
C VAL A 21 15.34 -24.42 -6.50
N PHE A 22 15.00 -24.16 -7.75
CA PHE A 22 15.31 -25.02 -8.90
C PHE A 22 16.48 -24.42 -9.66
N THR A 23 17.71 -24.95 -9.49
CA THR A 23 18.92 -24.41 -10.14
C THR A 23 18.85 -24.43 -11.67
N ASN A 24 18.11 -25.37 -12.24
CA ASN A 24 17.74 -25.43 -13.64
C ASN A 24 16.22 -25.64 -13.69
N GLY A 25 15.48 -24.54 -13.59
CA GLY A 25 14.05 -24.55 -13.44
C GLY A 25 13.30 -23.98 -14.64
N TYR A 26 11.99 -24.09 -14.54
CA TYR A 26 11.07 -23.46 -15.49
C TYR A 26 9.84 -22.87 -14.78
N VAL A 27 9.22 -21.91 -15.44
CA VAL A 27 7.89 -21.39 -15.10
C VAL A 27 7.06 -21.35 -16.38
N ALA A 28 5.94 -22.08 -16.42
CA ALA A 28 5.00 -22.07 -17.53
C ALA A 28 3.81 -21.16 -17.22
N ILE A 29 3.45 -20.29 -18.15
CA ILE A 29 2.40 -19.28 -18.01
C ILE A 29 1.40 -19.45 -19.15
N THR A 30 0.11 -19.47 -18.80
CA THR A 30 -1.02 -19.51 -19.76
C THR A 30 -2.09 -18.53 -19.29
N ASP A 31 -2.59 -17.69 -20.18
CA ASP A 31 -3.65 -16.70 -19.87
C ASP A 31 -3.27 -15.78 -18.69
N GLY A 32 -1.97 -15.41 -18.59
CA GLY A 32 -1.44 -14.57 -17.51
C GLY A 32 -1.29 -15.26 -16.14
N LEU A 33 -1.56 -16.56 -16.07
CA LEU A 33 -1.46 -17.36 -14.84
C LEU A 33 -0.28 -18.33 -14.89
N ILE A 34 0.42 -18.48 -13.77
CA ILE A 34 1.43 -19.53 -13.61
C ILE A 34 0.73 -20.87 -13.48
N VAL A 35 0.90 -21.75 -14.48
CA VAL A 35 0.27 -23.07 -14.52
C VAL A 35 1.20 -24.18 -14.05
N SER A 36 2.52 -23.96 -14.08
CA SER A 36 3.50 -24.92 -13.59
C SER A 36 4.83 -24.26 -13.26
N VAL A 37 5.48 -24.76 -12.21
CA VAL A 37 6.84 -24.39 -11.79
C VAL A 37 7.58 -25.64 -11.39
N GLY A 38 8.86 -25.80 -11.77
CA GLY A 38 9.64 -26.96 -11.35
C GLY A 38 11.02 -27.09 -11.98
N ASP A 39 11.62 -28.28 -11.81
CA ASP A 39 12.88 -28.65 -12.44
C ASP A 39 12.70 -28.84 -13.95
N ALA A 40 13.57 -28.26 -14.76
CA ALA A 40 13.50 -28.28 -16.22
C ALA A 40 13.50 -29.72 -16.80
N LYS A 41 14.09 -30.70 -16.09
CA LYS A 41 14.07 -32.11 -16.50
C LYS A 41 12.66 -32.72 -16.48
N ARG A 42 11.75 -32.12 -15.72
CA ARG A 42 10.35 -32.57 -15.58
C ARG A 42 9.38 -31.67 -16.36
N CYS A 43 9.91 -30.70 -17.12
CA CYS A 43 9.08 -29.80 -17.92
C CYS A 43 8.42 -30.56 -19.06
N ASP A 44 7.09 -30.59 -19.07
CA ASP A 44 6.28 -31.13 -20.16
C ASP A 44 5.56 -30.04 -20.97
N TYR A 45 5.98 -28.77 -20.83
CA TYR A 45 5.46 -27.59 -21.51
C TYR A 45 6.34 -27.14 -22.66
N VAL A 46 5.70 -26.58 -23.68
CA VAL A 46 6.30 -25.84 -24.80
C VAL A 46 5.66 -24.47 -24.86
N GLY A 47 6.45 -23.42 -24.73
CA GLY A 47 6.00 -22.04 -24.82
C GLY A 47 5.84 -21.57 -26.26
N THR A 48 4.85 -20.73 -26.51
CA THR A 48 4.80 -19.93 -27.73
C THR A 48 5.97 -18.94 -27.76
N GLU A 49 6.32 -18.42 -26.58
CA GLU A 49 7.51 -17.62 -26.32
C GLU A 49 8.36 -18.30 -25.23
N GLU A 50 9.67 -18.40 -25.45
CA GLU A 50 10.61 -18.87 -24.44
C GLU A 50 11.56 -17.74 -24.05
N LEU A 51 11.70 -17.47 -22.74
CA LEU A 51 12.51 -16.40 -22.17
C LEU A 51 13.50 -16.93 -21.14
N GLY A 52 14.63 -16.25 -20.99
CA GLY A 52 15.66 -16.58 -20.02
C GLY A 52 16.66 -17.59 -20.55
N GLY A 53 17.08 -18.56 -19.74
CA GLY A 53 18.11 -19.56 -20.03
C GLY A 53 19.23 -19.57 -18.99
N GLU A 54 20.40 -20.09 -19.36
CA GLU A 54 21.55 -20.13 -18.47
C GLU A 54 21.95 -18.73 -17.99
N GLY A 55 22.27 -18.60 -16.70
CA GLY A 55 22.63 -17.30 -16.09
C GLY A 55 21.45 -16.42 -15.67
N HIS A 56 20.21 -16.80 -15.96
CA HIS A 56 19.03 -16.08 -15.53
C HIS A 56 18.50 -16.60 -14.19
N ILE A 57 18.02 -15.67 -13.35
CA ILE A 57 17.31 -15.97 -12.11
C ILE A 57 15.87 -15.48 -12.26
N ILE A 58 14.92 -16.36 -11.99
CA ILE A 58 13.49 -16.09 -12.05
C ILE A 58 12.98 -16.02 -10.62
N ILE A 59 12.40 -14.89 -10.26
CA ILE A 59 11.76 -14.62 -8.97
C ILE A 59 10.34 -14.11 -9.19
N PRO A 60 9.43 -14.21 -8.23
CA PRO A 60 8.17 -13.48 -8.27
C PRO A 60 8.41 -11.97 -8.39
N GLY A 61 7.48 -11.25 -9.02
CA GLY A 61 7.54 -9.79 -9.08
C GLY A 61 7.61 -9.18 -7.69
N LEU A 62 8.38 -8.10 -7.55
CA LEU A 62 8.53 -7.40 -6.29
C LEU A 62 7.22 -6.70 -5.90
N VAL A 63 7.02 -6.55 -4.59
CA VAL A 63 5.85 -5.86 -4.02
C VAL A 63 6.32 -4.61 -3.29
N ASN A 64 5.81 -3.44 -3.70
CA ASN A 64 5.95 -2.21 -2.95
C ASN A 64 4.78 -2.11 -1.95
N VAL A 65 5.08 -2.22 -0.66
CA VAL A 65 4.05 -2.35 0.38
C VAL A 65 3.60 -1.03 0.98
N HIS A 66 4.19 0.11 0.56
CA HIS A 66 3.82 1.45 1.01
C HIS A 66 4.25 2.51 0.02
N GLY A 67 3.39 3.45 -0.29
CA GLY A 67 3.69 4.59 -1.16
C GLY A 67 2.58 5.64 -1.17
N HIS A 68 2.92 6.80 -1.72
CA HIS A 68 2.01 7.91 -1.96
C HIS A 68 2.18 8.38 -3.41
N LEU A 69 1.56 7.67 -4.34
CA LEU A 69 1.78 7.86 -5.79
C LEU A 69 1.47 9.28 -6.26
N VAL A 70 0.47 9.93 -5.65
CA VAL A 70 0.10 11.32 -5.94
C VAL A 70 1.24 12.31 -5.67
N GLN A 71 2.26 11.93 -4.90
CA GLN A 71 3.42 12.77 -4.61
C GLN A 71 4.57 12.65 -5.63
N GLY A 72 4.40 11.89 -6.69
CA GLY A 72 5.47 11.58 -7.64
C GLY A 72 6.16 12.81 -8.26
N CYS A 73 5.39 13.84 -8.63
CA CYS A 73 5.93 15.09 -9.15
C CYS A 73 6.56 16.01 -8.09
N MET A 74 6.47 15.65 -6.80
CA MET A 74 7.00 16.44 -5.69
C MET A 74 8.38 15.97 -5.24
N ARG A 75 8.93 14.97 -5.90
CA ARG A 75 10.21 14.35 -5.57
C ARG A 75 11.35 15.38 -5.57
N GLY A 76 12.11 15.44 -4.46
CA GLY A 76 13.25 16.37 -4.30
C GLY A 76 12.87 17.82 -4.00
N MET A 77 11.59 18.20 -3.92
CA MET A 77 11.18 19.60 -3.82
C MET A 77 11.18 20.17 -2.39
N ALA A 78 11.12 19.35 -1.36
CA ALA A 78 11.04 19.81 0.05
C ALA A 78 12.24 19.36 0.88
N GLU A 79 13.40 19.21 0.25
CA GLU A 79 14.64 18.84 0.94
C GLU A 79 15.11 19.93 1.91
N GLY A 80 15.68 19.51 3.05
CA GLY A 80 16.19 20.41 4.06
C GLY A 80 15.13 21.09 4.95
N THR A 81 13.84 20.77 4.76
CA THR A 81 12.76 21.26 5.62
C THR A 81 12.51 20.35 6.81
N THR A 82 11.92 20.90 7.89
CA THR A 82 11.40 20.07 8.99
C THR A 82 10.24 19.19 8.49
N PHE A 83 9.88 18.15 9.25
CA PHE A 83 8.73 17.32 8.92
C PHE A 83 7.43 18.16 8.88
N GLU A 84 7.21 19.01 9.87
CA GLU A 84 6.01 19.85 9.97
C GLU A 84 5.91 20.83 8.80
N ASP A 85 7.01 21.53 8.48
CA ASP A 85 7.06 22.44 7.33
C ASP A 85 6.84 21.71 6.00
N ARG A 86 7.39 20.51 5.87
CA ARG A 86 7.23 19.67 4.69
C ARG A 86 5.78 19.22 4.51
N PHE A 87 5.15 18.75 5.58
CA PHE A 87 3.76 18.28 5.50
C PHE A 87 2.79 19.43 5.30
N PHE A 88 2.77 20.39 6.22
CA PHE A 88 1.77 21.46 6.21
C PHE A 88 2.09 22.58 5.23
N GLY A 89 3.37 22.88 5.02
CA GLY A 89 3.81 23.96 4.11
C GLY A 89 3.94 23.50 2.65
N PHE A 90 4.08 22.20 2.40
CA PHE A 90 4.34 21.71 1.05
C PHE A 90 3.42 20.57 0.60
N TYR A 91 3.45 19.39 1.28
CA TYR A 91 2.70 18.23 0.76
C TYR A 91 1.19 18.43 0.75
N TYR A 92 0.60 18.93 1.84
CA TYR A 92 -0.84 19.18 1.86
C TYR A 92 -1.29 20.19 0.79
N PRO A 93 -0.68 21.37 0.66
CA PRO A 93 -1.05 22.30 -0.40
C PRO A 93 -0.92 21.73 -1.81
N MET A 94 0.18 21.00 -2.06
CA MET A 94 0.45 20.44 -3.38
C MET A 94 -0.50 19.28 -3.73
N THR A 95 -0.68 18.33 -2.83
CA THR A 95 -1.61 17.21 -3.05
C THR A 95 -3.06 17.66 -3.03
N GLY A 96 -3.40 18.67 -2.20
CA GLY A 96 -4.72 19.27 -2.18
C GLY A 96 -5.10 20.01 -3.48
N ALA A 97 -4.10 20.42 -4.28
CA ALA A 97 -4.32 21.01 -5.60
C ALA A 97 -4.44 19.97 -6.73
N CYS A 98 -4.29 18.68 -6.43
CA CYS A 98 -4.34 17.60 -7.42
C CYS A 98 -5.80 17.16 -7.66
N ASP A 99 -6.35 17.55 -8.80
CA ASP A 99 -7.54 16.98 -9.41
C ASP A 99 -7.23 15.63 -10.10
N GLU A 100 -8.17 15.05 -10.82
CA GLU A 100 -7.97 13.78 -11.52
C GLU A 100 -6.76 13.81 -12.46
N GLU A 101 -6.65 14.84 -13.30
CA GLU A 101 -5.59 14.92 -14.32
C GLU A 101 -4.21 15.13 -13.69
N ARG A 102 -4.09 16.03 -12.71
CA ARG A 102 -2.83 16.28 -12.00
C ARG A 102 -2.40 15.06 -11.19
N SER A 103 -3.34 14.35 -10.59
CA SER A 103 -3.08 13.09 -9.87
C SER A 103 -2.57 12.00 -10.82
N TYR A 104 -3.17 11.86 -12.00
CA TYR A 104 -2.69 10.95 -13.05
C TYR A 104 -1.25 11.28 -13.47
N ILE A 105 -0.99 12.54 -13.82
CA ILE A 105 0.35 12.98 -14.26
C ILE A 105 1.37 12.78 -13.13
N SER A 106 0.99 13.05 -11.88
CA SER A 106 1.89 12.92 -10.73
C SER A 106 2.18 11.46 -10.38
N ALA A 107 1.21 10.56 -10.52
CA ALA A 107 1.35 9.15 -10.18
C ALA A 107 2.11 8.34 -11.24
N MET A 108 2.04 8.71 -12.51
CA MET A 108 2.63 7.93 -13.60
C MET A 108 4.16 7.76 -13.48
N PRO A 109 4.99 8.80 -13.21
CA PRO A 109 6.42 8.64 -13.12
C PRO A 109 6.89 7.63 -12.06
N PRO A 110 6.42 7.68 -10.78
CA PRO A 110 6.81 6.68 -9.81
C PRO A 110 6.31 5.27 -10.15
N ILE A 111 5.13 5.13 -10.76
CA ILE A 111 4.64 3.82 -11.22
C ILE A 111 5.56 3.25 -12.27
N LEU A 112 5.97 4.02 -13.28
CA LEU A 112 6.91 3.56 -14.31
C LEU A 112 8.28 3.21 -13.73
N ASP A 113 8.74 3.95 -12.71
CA ASP A 113 10.00 3.63 -12.00
C ASP A 113 9.87 2.28 -11.24
N LEU A 114 8.74 2.03 -10.59
CA LEU A 114 8.44 0.75 -9.94
C LEU A 114 8.45 -0.41 -10.94
N VAL A 115 7.70 -0.28 -12.04
CA VAL A 115 7.62 -1.31 -13.09
C VAL A 115 8.99 -1.61 -13.69
N ARG A 116 9.79 -0.59 -13.99
CA ARG A 116 11.17 -0.76 -14.52
C ARG A 116 12.11 -1.47 -13.56
N ARG A 117 11.79 -1.49 -12.25
CA ARG A 117 12.55 -2.19 -11.21
C ARG A 117 11.98 -3.58 -10.90
N GLY A 118 11.01 -4.06 -11.66
CA GLY A 118 10.39 -5.38 -11.47
C GLY A 118 9.34 -5.43 -10.37
N VAL A 119 8.84 -4.28 -9.92
CA VAL A 119 7.69 -4.23 -9.01
C VAL A 119 6.42 -4.46 -9.82
N THR A 120 5.61 -5.45 -9.42
CA THR A 120 4.38 -5.85 -10.10
C THR A 120 3.11 -5.52 -9.29
N THR A 121 3.29 -5.18 -8.01
CA THR A 121 2.20 -4.82 -7.11
C THR A 121 2.64 -3.66 -6.21
N THR A 122 1.79 -2.66 -6.05
CA THR A 122 2.05 -1.53 -5.15
C THR A 122 0.88 -1.31 -4.20
N ALA A 123 1.18 -0.89 -2.96
CA ALA A 123 0.20 -0.22 -2.11
C ALA A 123 0.31 1.28 -2.33
N ASP A 124 -0.82 1.97 -2.35
CA ASP A 124 -0.90 3.43 -2.39
C ASP A 124 -1.76 3.94 -1.25
N ASP A 125 -1.17 4.76 -0.41
CA ASP A 125 -1.82 5.40 0.73
C ASP A 125 -2.25 6.81 0.32
N HIS A 126 -3.44 6.93 -0.25
CA HIS A 126 -3.99 8.18 -0.77
C HIS A 126 -4.71 8.97 0.32
N PHE A 127 -4.19 10.14 0.71
CA PHE A 127 -4.61 10.84 1.94
C PHE A 127 -5.22 12.23 1.74
N THR A 128 -5.31 12.72 0.50
CA THR A 128 -5.89 14.05 0.22
C THR A 128 -7.06 13.94 -0.73
N HIS A 129 -8.23 14.40 -0.26
CA HIS A 129 -9.50 14.28 -0.98
C HIS A 129 -10.19 15.65 -1.18
N VAL A 130 -9.42 16.74 -1.22
CA VAL A 130 -9.94 18.10 -1.56
C VAL A 130 -10.65 18.04 -2.90
N HIS A 131 -10.07 17.35 -3.88
CA HIS A 131 -10.74 16.94 -5.11
C HIS A 131 -11.09 15.45 -4.98
N LYS A 132 -12.39 15.14 -4.98
CA LYS A 132 -12.87 13.74 -4.79
C LYS A 132 -12.41 12.79 -5.88
N ASP A 133 -12.12 13.29 -7.07
CA ASP A 133 -11.65 12.57 -8.24
C ASP A 133 -10.11 12.42 -8.29
N SER A 134 -9.37 12.96 -7.31
CA SER A 134 -7.91 12.82 -7.26
C SER A 134 -7.48 11.35 -7.21
N VAL A 135 -8.16 10.52 -6.44
CA VAL A 135 -7.92 9.08 -6.36
C VAL A 135 -8.20 8.37 -7.70
N ASP A 136 -9.20 8.83 -8.45
CA ASP A 136 -9.52 8.29 -9.78
C ASP A 136 -8.35 8.50 -10.74
N GLY A 137 -7.67 9.64 -10.69
CA GLY A 137 -6.48 9.91 -11.48
C GLY A 137 -5.33 8.96 -11.19
N VAL A 138 -5.06 8.67 -9.92
CA VAL A 138 -4.04 7.68 -9.52
C VAL A 138 -4.39 6.28 -10.02
N LEU A 139 -5.64 5.85 -9.85
CA LEU A 139 -6.08 4.52 -10.28
C LEU A 139 -6.12 4.38 -11.80
N ARG A 140 -6.39 5.45 -12.53
CA ARG A 140 -6.22 5.49 -14.00
C ARG A 140 -4.77 5.25 -14.40
N ALA A 141 -3.80 5.91 -13.73
CA ALA A 141 -2.38 5.71 -13.98
C ALA A 141 -1.92 4.27 -13.67
N VAL A 142 -2.41 3.69 -12.57
CA VAL A 142 -2.20 2.28 -12.21
C VAL A 142 -2.68 1.35 -13.31
N ARG A 143 -3.90 1.55 -13.81
CA ARG A 143 -4.52 0.72 -14.85
C ARG A 143 -3.78 0.84 -16.18
N ASP A 144 -3.43 2.04 -16.59
CA ASP A 144 -2.72 2.31 -17.84
C ASP A 144 -1.30 1.71 -17.83
N ALA A 145 -0.65 1.68 -16.68
CA ALA A 145 0.67 1.07 -16.49
C ALA A 145 0.61 -0.47 -16.34
N GLY A 146 -0.55 -1.05 -16.09
CA GLY A 146 -0.74 -2.49 -15.94
C GLY A 146 -0.14 -3.08 -14.66
N ILE A 147 0.06 -2.29 -13.61
CA ILE A 147 0.53 -2.75 -12.30
C ILE A 147 -0.67 -3.05 -11.37
N ARG A 148 -0.51 -4.02 -10.48
CA ARG A 148 -1.52 -4.26 -9.43
C ARG A 148 -1.43 -3.20 -8.35
N CYS A 149 -2.56 -2.81 -7.77
CA CYS A 149 -2.60 -1.81 -6.71
C CYS A 149 -3.57 -2.19 -5.59
N ARG A 150 -3.12 -2.04 -4.36
CA ARG A 150 -3.99 -1.91 -3.20
C ARG A 150 -4.08 -0.42 -2.85
N MET A 151 -5.24 0.16 -3.10
CA MET A 151 -5.54 1.57 -2.84
C MET A 151 -6.14 1.71 -1.44
N ALA A 152 -5.40 2.28 -0.51
CA ALA A 152 -5.90 2.68 0.78
C ALA A 152 -6.35 4.15 0.71
N ARG A 153 -7.66 4.37 0.79
CA ARG A 153 -8.23 5.70 0.84
C ARG A 153 -8.19 6.21 2.28
N LEU A 154 -7.15 6.99 2.60
CA LEU A 154 -6.89 7.47 3.95
C LEU A 154 -7.72 8.69 4.29
N THR A 155 -8.60 8.56 5.25
CA THR A 155 -9.46 9.65 5.71
C THR A 155 -8.85 10.39 6.90
N ILE A 156 -9.12 11.68 6.99
CA ILE A 156 -8.68 12.57 8.06
C ILE A 156 -9.89 13.40 8.52
N ASN A 157 -10.15 13.49 9.83
CA ASN A 157 -11.22 14.35 10.33
C ASN A 157 -10.87 15.13 11.62
N ASP A 158 -9.73 14.85 12.25
CA ASP A 158 -9.31 15.56 13.46
C ASP A 158 -9.01 17.03 13.12
N LYS A 159 -9.79 17.95 13.74
CA LYS A 159 -9.70 19.40 13.50
C LYS A 159 -8.39 20.04 13.95
N ASP A 160 -7.72 19.41 14.92
CA ASP A 160 -6.44 19.88 15.45
C ASP A 160 -5.25 19.31 14.65
N ALA A 161 -5.53 18.37 13.74
CA ALA A 161 -4.52 17.73 12.91
C ALA A 161 -4.35 18.43 11.56
N VAL A 162 -5.45 18.77 10.89
CA VAL A 162 -5.41 19.31 9.51
C VAL A 162 -6.48 20.40 9.30
N PRO A 163 -6.23 21.33 8.36
CA PRO A 163 -7.21 22.35 8.01
C PRO A 163 -8.47 21.76 7.34
N GLU A 164 -9.55 22.54 7.33
CA GLU A 164 -10.88 22.18 6.89
C GLU A 164 -10.96 21.48 5.52
N PRO A 165 -10.28 21.96 4.46
CA PRO A 165 -10.42 21.35 3.12
C PRO A 165 -9.94 19.88 3.04
N PHE A 166 -9.18 19.42 4.01
CA PHE A 166 -8.62 18.05 4.04
C PHE A 166 -9.43 17.10 4.92
N ARG A 167 -10.47 17.60 5.61
CA ARG A 167 -11.25 16.79 6.52
C ARG A 167 -12.47 16.19 5.82
N GLU A 168 -12.76 14.94 6.15
CA GLU A 168 -13.96 14.24 5.73
C GLU A 168 -14.66 13.64 6.93
N ASP A 169 -15.98 13.77 7.01
CA ASP A 169 -16.78 13.03 7.95
C ASP A 169 -16.90 11.54 7.56
N LEU A 170 -17.41 10.72 8.45
CA LEU A 170 -17.49 9.27 8.26
C LEU A 170 -18.37 8.90 7.06
N ASP A 171 -19.53 9.55 6.91
CA ASP A 171 -20.48 9.23 5.84
C ASP A 171 -19.87 9.54 4.46
N THR A 172 -19.19 10.67 4.33
CA THR A 172 -18.44 11.04 3.13
C THR A 172 -17.31 10.05 2.88
N ALA A 173 -16.52 9.73 3.90
CA ALA A 173 -15.39 8.80 3.80
C ALA A 173 -15.82 7.42 3.28
N LEU A 174 -16.86 6.84 3.85
CA LEU A 174 -17.35 5.53 3.46
C LEU A 174 -18.05 5.54 2.11
N SER A 175 -18.90 6.54 1.84
CA SER A 175 -19.60 6.63 0.56
C SER A 175 -18.64 6.84 -0.63
N GLU A 176 -17.60 7.64 -0.45
CA GLU A 176 -16.57 7.85 -1.47
C GLU A 176 -15.66 6.61 -1.63
N THR A 177 -15.37 5.90 -0.55
CA THR A 177 -14.65 4.62 -0.64
C THR A 177 -15.46 3.60 -1.45
N GLU A 178 -16.76 3.47 -1.20
CA GLU A 178 -17.65 2.61 -1.98
C GLU A 178 -17.79 3.06 -3.45
N ARG A 179 -17.81 4.37 -3.71
CA ARG A 179 -17.79 4.90 -5.07
C ARG A 179 -16.53 4.46 -5.82
N VAL A 180 -15.36 4.66 -5.21
CA VAL A 180 -14.07 4.29 -5.79
C VAL A 180 -13.98 2.78 -5.99
N LYS A 181 -14.37 1.99 -4.99
CA LYS A 181 -14.44 0.53 -5.06
C LYS A 181 -15.29 0.08 -6.24
N LYS A 182 -16.53 0.57 -6.35
CA LYS A 182 -17.44 0.22 -7.44
C LYS A 182 -16.89 0.57 -8.83
N LYS A 183 -16.14 1.68 -8.95
CA LYS A 183 -15.61 2.16 -10.24
C LYS A 183 -14.35 1.43 -10.67
N TRP A 184 -13.49 1.03 -9.73
CA TRP A 184 -12.12 0.65 -10.01
C TRP A 184 -11.73 -0.77 -9.58
N GLU A 185 -12.41 -1.38 -8.60
CA GLU A 185 -12.04 -2.70 -8.09
C GLU A 185 -12.22 -3.77 -9.14
N ASP A 186 -11.18 -4.58 -9.33
CA ASP A 186 -11.11 -5.75 -10.21
C ASP A 186 -10.02 -6.71 -9.69
N ASP A 187 -9.60 -7.69 -10.49
CA ASP A 187 -8.56 -8.65 -10.13
C ASP A 187 -7.17 -8.00 -9.92
N SER A 188 -6.99 -6.76 -10.34
CA SER A 188 -5.72 -6.02 -10.27
C SER A 188 -5.74 -4.90 -9.25
N ILE A 189 -6.90 -4.37 -8.92
CA ILE A 189 -7.07 -3.23 -8.03
C ILE A 189 -8.01 -3.60 -6.90
N THR A 190 -7.55 -3.40 -5.66
CA THR A 190 -8.40 -3.49 -4.46
C THR A 190 -8.46 -2.14 -3.76
N VAL A 191 -9.61 -1.84 -3.16
CA VAL A 191 -9.84 -0.56 -2.46
C VAL A 191 -10.20 -0.82 -1.02
N THR A 192 -9.61 -0.06 -0.09
CA THR A 192 -9.91 -0.13 1.34
C THR A 192 -10.12 1.26 1.95
N ALA A 193 -10.96 1.33 2.98
CA ALA A 193 -11.07 2.50 3.83
C ALA A 193 -9.95 2.46 4.89
N SER A 194 -9.34 3.61 5.18
CA SER A 194 -8.32 3.70 6.21
C SER A 194 -8.12 5.12 6.72
N THR A 195 -7.09 5.34 7.54
CA THR A 195 -6.70 6.67 8.02
C THR A 195 -5.19 6.84 7.98
N ILE A 196 -4.75 8.09 7.85
CA ILE A 196 -3.31 8.40 7.81
C ILE A 196 -2.58 8.02 9.12
N GLY A 197 -3.26 8.11 10.26
CA GLY A 197 -2.66 7.77 11.55
C GLY A 197 -3.62 7.99 12.70
N ILE A 198 -3.30 7.42 13.86
CA ILE A 198 -4.14 7.42 15.07
C ILE A 198 -4.47 8.82 15.62
N THR A 199 -3.68 9.82 15.27
CA THR A 199 -3.87 11.20 15.73
C THR A 199 -4.45 12.12 14.67
N TYR A 200 -4.79 11.59 13.49
CA TYR A 200 -5.37 12.34 12.37
C TYR A 200 -6.87 12.08 12.20
N CYS A 201 -7.37 11.10 12.90
CA CYS A 201 -8.79 10.73 12.87
C CYS A 201 -9.35 10.68 14.29
N GLU A 202 -10.57 11.16 14.50
CA GLU A 202 -11.26 10.98 15.79
C GLU A 202 -11.46 9.48 16.06
N PRO A 203 -11.35 9.04 17.34
CA PRO A 203 -11.35 7.62 17.69
C PRO A 203 -12.56 6.84 17.16
N ASP A 204 -13.74 7.41 17.23
CA ASP A 204 -14.99 6.76 16.78
C ASP A 204 -14.99 6.56 15.26
N GLN A 205 -14.51 7.56 14.48
CA GLN A 205 -14.39 7.43 13.04
C GLN A 205 -13.29 6.43 12.66
N LEU A 206 -12.15 6.46 13.35
CA LEU A 206 -11.06 5.51 13.13
C LEU A 206 -11.55 4.08 13.31
N LYS A 207 -12.28 3.83 14.40
CA LYS A 207 -12.85 2.51 14.69
C LYS A 207 -13.89 2.08 13.64
N ALA A 208 -14.77 2.99 13.22
CA ALA A 208 -15.76 2.69 12.18
C ALA A 208 -15.12 2.36 10.82
N LEU A 209 -14.05 3.06 10.44
CA LEU A 209 -13.27 2.76 9.22
C LEU A 209 -12.62 1.38 9.31
N TRP A 210 -12.04 1.03 10.46
CA TRP A 210 -11.48 -0.31 10.70
C TRP A 210 -12.55 -1.40 10.65
N GLU A 211 -13.71 -1.19 11.30
CA GLU A 211 -14.84 -2.13 11.28
C GLU A 211 -15.34 -2.37 9.84
N TRP A 212 -15.47 -1.30 9.05
CA TRP A 212 -15.82 -1.42 7.62
C TRP A 212 -14.79 -2.26 6.86
N THR A 213 -13.50 -2.02 7.11
CA THR A 213 -12.39 -2.73 6.45
C THR A 213 -12.42 -4.22 6.76
N VAL A 214 -12.61 -4.58 8.04
CA VAL A 214 -12.73 -5.99 8.46
C VAL A 214 -13.99 -6.64 7.87
N ALA A 215 -15.13 -5.95 7.88
CA ALA A 215 -16.39 -6.47 7.32
C ALA A 215 -16.32 -6.72 5.81
N ASN A 216 -15.44 -6.03 5.10
CA ASN A 216 -15.19 -6.21 3.66
C ASN A 216 -14.01 -7.15 3.35
N ASP A 217 -13.45 -7.85 4.34
CA ASP A 217 -12.27 -8.72 4.20
C ASP A 217 -11.08 -7.97 3.56
N ARG A 218 -10.78 -6.79 4.11
CA ARG A 218 -9.68 -5.93 3.67
C ARG A 218 -8.65 -5.72 4.78
N GLN A 219 -7.53 -5.15 4.40
CA GLN A 219 -6.49 -4.72 5.32
C GLN A 219 -6.62 -3.22 5.59
N PHE A 220 -6.35 -2.84 6.82
CA PHE A 220 -6.40 -1.47 7.32
C PHE A 220 -4.99 -0.90 7.37
N ASP A 221 -4.72 0.08 6.52
CA ASP A 221 -3.42 0.74 6.47
C ASP A 221 -3.38 1.90 7.46
N ILE A 222 -2.29 2.04 8.19
CA ILE A 222 -2.10 3.13 9.14
C ILE A 222 -0.61 3.44 9.31
N HIS A 223 -0.26 4.72 9.37
CA HIS A 223 1.09 5.12 9.76
C HIS A 223 1.20 5.08 11.29
N ALA A 224 2.02 4.17 11.83
CA ALA A 224 2.19 4.01 13.27
C ALA A 224 3.51 3.27 13.63
N PRO A 225 4.25 3.71 14.65
CA PRO A 225 4.29 5.07 15.11
C PRO A 225 5.11 5.95 14.16
N ALA A 226 4.53 7.08 13.75
CA ALA A 226 5.31 8.13 13.15
C ALA A 226 6.12 8.88 14.22
N VAL A 227 7.15 9.62 13.79
CA VAL A 227 8.11 10.29 14.69
C VAL A 227 7.44 11.16 15.77
N PHE A 228 6.23 11.67 15.52
CA PHE A 228 5.51 12.59 16.40
C PHE A 228 4.31 11.98 17.11
N ASP A 229 3.97 10.72 16.86
CA ASP A 229 2.74 10.12 17.37
C ASP A 229 2.60 10.24 18.88
N GLN A 230 3.66 9.99 19.66
CA GLN A 230 3.59 10.08 21.11
C GLN A 230 3.26 11.48 21.61
N LYS A 231 3.84 12.52 21.02
CA LYS A 231 3.55 13.92 21.36
C LYS A 231 2.08 14.25 21.10
N TYR A 232 1.57 13.82 19.94
CA TYR A 232 0.20 14.08 19.55
C TYR A 232 -0.81 13.18 20.26
N LEU A 233 -0.47 11.92 20.55
CA LEU A 233 -1.28 11.03 21.38
C LEU A 233 -1.48 11.62 22.80
N ALA A 234 -0.41 12.07 23.43
CA ALA A 234 -0.50 12.73 24.73
C ALA A 234 -1.37 13.99 24.66
N LYS A 235 -1.15 14.84 23.64
CA LYS A 235 -1.86 16.12 23.49
C LYS A 235 -3.34 15.96 23.10
N ARG A 236 -3.64 15.05 22.16
CA ARG A 236 -4.98 14.94 21.54
C ARG A 236 -5.83 13.84 22.16
N ARG A 237 -5.24 12.83 22.78
CA ARG A 237 -5.91 11.65 23.34
C ARG A 237 -5.68 11.48 24.84
N GLY A 238 -4.80 12.27 25.45
CA GLY A 238 -4.40 12.08 26.85
C GLY A 238 -3.66 10.76 27.11
N TRP A 239 -3.16 10.12 26.06
CA TRP A 239 -2.50 8.83 26.11
C TRP A 239 -0.98 8.98 26.24
N THR A 240 -0.38 8.32 27.23
CA THR A 240 1.06 8.37 27.50
C THR A 240 1.80 7.09 27.12
N GLY A 241 1.07 6.07 26.68
CA GLY A 241 1.56 4.79 26.17
C GLY A 241 2.09 4.88 24.73
N GLY A 242 2.41 3.73 24.15
CA GLY A 242 2.82 3.61 22.76
C GLY A 242 1.66 3.63 21.78
N SER A 243 1.98 3.75 20.51
CA SER A 243 0.98 3.78 19.43
C SER A 243 0.30 2.42 19.26
N PHE A 244 1.04 1.34 19.34
CA PHE A 244 0.48 0.00 19.23
C PHE A 244 -0.28 -0.42 20.48
N GLU A 245 0.15 0.04 21.65
CA GLU A 245 -0.63 -0.13 22.90
C GLU A 245 -1.99 0.58 22.76
N TRP A 246 -2.04 1.79 22.18
CA TRP A 246 -3.29 2.50 21.94
C TRP A 246 -4.20 1.76 20.95
N LEU A 247 -3.66 1.25 19.85
CA LEU A 247 -4.41 0.47 18.85
C LEU A 247 -4.96 -0.83 19.45
N ASP A 248 -4.21 -1.46 20.36
CA ASP A 248 -4.65 -2.66 21.07
C ASP A 248 -5.78 -2.36 22.07
N ASP A 249 -5.63 -1.30 22.87
CA ASP A 249 -6.67 -0.83 23.81
C ASP A 249 -7.97 -0.46 23.09
N ALA A 250 -7.86 0.16 21.90
CA ALA A 250 -9.00 0.47 21.03
C ALA A 250 -9.63 -0.77 20.34
N GLY A 251 -9.03 -1.96 20.48
CA GLY A 251 -9.47 -3.20 19.84
C GLY A 251 -9.28 -3.21 18.32
N ILE A 252 -8.32 -2.44 17.80
CA ILE A 252 -8.04 -2.31 16.37
C ILE A 252 -6.85 -3.18 15.96
N LEU A 253 -5.84 -3.33 16.83
CA LEU A 253 -4.63 -4.09 16.51
C LEU A 253 -4.96 -5.56 16.25
N SER A 254 -4.79 -6.00 15.02
CA SER A 254 -5.26 -7.31 14.54
C SER A 254 -4.49 -7.74 13.28
N PRO A 255 -4.66 -8.97 12.79
CA PRO A 255 -4.04 -9.41 11.53
C PRO A 255 -4.45 -8.59 10.29
N ASN A 256 -5.56 -7.83 10.39
CA ASN A 256 -5.99 -6.94 9.31
C ASN A 256 -5.21 -5.62 9.26
N VAL A 257 -4.40 -5.29 10.26
CA VAL A 257 -3.64 -4.03 10.31
C VAL A 257 -2.31 -4.17 9.58
N ILE A 258 -2.04 -3.21 8.69
CA ILE A 258 -0.71 -2.97 8.12
C ILE A 258 -0.25 -1.60 8.61
N ALA A 259 0.75 -1.59 9.48
CA ALA A 259 1.31 -0.37 10.02
C ALA A 259 2.59 0.03 9.26
N ALA A 260 2.55 1.20 8.63
CA ALA A 260 3.72 1.78 7.99
C ALA A 260 4.65 2.45 9.01
N HIS A 261 5.95 2.42 8.73
CA HIS A 261 7.07 2.97 9.50
C HIS A 261 7.54 2.11 10.67
N ALA A 262 6.81 2.02 11.78
CA ALA A 262 7.20 1.33 13.01
C ALA A 262 8.63 1.66 13.51
N GLN A 263 9.06 2.93 13.34
CA GLN A 263 10.43 3.36 13.59
C GLN A 263 10.72 3.64 15.08
N ASN A 264 9.69 3.94 15.89
CA ASN A 264 9.80 4.37 17.27
C ASN A 264 8.98 3.47 18.20
N LEU A 265 9.23 2.16 18.13
CA LEU A 265 8.57 1.18 19.02
C LEU A 265 9.04 1.38 20.47
N ARG A 266 8.11 1.31 21.39
CA ARG A 266 8.41 1.22 22.82
C ARG A 266 8.72 -0.23 23.22
N PRO A 267 9.41 -0.44 24.37
CA PRO A 267 9.61 -1.78 24.90
C PRO A 267 8.27 -2.55 25.03
N GLY A 268 8.20 -3.75 24.50
CA GLY A 268 6.99 -4.60 24.51
C GLY A 268 6.07 -4.45 23.30
N GLU A 269 6.17 -3.36 22.52
CA GLU A 269 5.30 -3.19 21.33
C GLU A 269 5.61 -4.19 20.21
N ALA A 270 6.86 -4.62 20.06
CA ALA A 270 7.21 -5.63 19.05
C ALA A 270 6.58 -6.98 19.35
N GLU A 271 6.60 -7.41 20.62
CA GLU A 271 5.91 -8.61 21.09
C GLU A 271 4.40 -8.49 20.92
N LEU A 272 3.83 -7.33 21.27
CA LEU A 272 2.40 -7.05 21.13
C LEU A 272 1.95 -7.16 19.66
N ILE A 273 2.69 -6.55 18.71
CA ILE A 273 2.43 -6.62 17.27
C ILE A 273 2.42 -8.09 16.81
N LYS A 274 3.45 -8.86 17.22
CA LYS A 274 3.55 -10.27 16.91
C LYS A 274 2.37 -11.06 17.44
N ASP A 275 1.99 -10.86 18.71
CA ASP A 275 0.92 -11.59 19.37
C ASP A 275 -0.46 -11.28 18.75
N ARG A 276 -0.66 -10.08 18.25
CA ARG A 276 -1.87 -9.67 17.52
C ARG A 276 -1.83 -10.00 16.03
N GLY A 277 -0.69 -10.42 15.51
CA GLY A 277 -0.52 -10.81 14.10
C GLY A 277 -0.55 -9.65 13.11
N ALA A 278 -0.38 -8.41 13.56
CA ALA A 278 -0.33 -7.26 12.69
C ALA A 278 0.95 -7.24 11.83
N THR A 279 0.86 -6.64 10.65
CA THR A 279 1.98 -6.54 9.70
C THR A 279 2.64 -5.17 9.78
N ILE A 280 3.97 -5.15 9.70
CA ILE A 280 4.74 -3.91 9.59
C ILE A 280 5.23 -3.72 8.15
N SER A 281 4.98 -2.55 7.60
CA SER A 281 5.63 -2.05 6.39
C SER A 281 6.81 -1.15 6.78
N LEU A 282 8.02 -1.67 6.70
CA LEU A 282 9.20 -0.89 7.00
C LEU A 282 9.48 0.12 5.88
N VAL A 283 9.66 1.37 6.28
CA VAL A 283 10.04 2.49 5.40
C VAL A 283 11.36 3.02 5.93
N PRO A 284 12.50 2.57 5.36
CA PRO A 284 13.83 2.89 5.86
C PRO A 284 14.24 4.37 5.63
#